data_8ba9bc1449671e2aa0e4678a4e70b17f
#
_entry.id   8ba9bc1449671e2aa0e4678a4e70b17f
#
_cell.length_a   1.000
_cell.length_b   1.000
_cell.length_c   1.000
_cell.angle_alpha   90.00
_cell.angle_beta   90.00
_cell.angle_gamma   90.00
#
_symmetry.space_group_name_H-M   'P 1'
#
loop_
_entity.id
_entity.type
_entity.pdbx_description
1 polymer ?
#
loop_
_entity_poly.entity_id
_entity_poly.type
_entity_poly.pdbx_seq_one_letter_code
_entity_poly.pdbx_strand_id
1 'polypeptide(L)'
;VIRLISGAFLGAYFNRPAEGVAAIEELLAKYGGQLGGQAVMYRMLAAKNFASMRAYAKMDSVFTYMLAYDAPYLDDQTRKGIASGLEQCRKIARLPRTEVIDRSREGSPGTVGMELEDGLFYLNAGYCGKSVKTLLDIGAEYTSIDQSLADELGVRIFQDSLRMSPASYMKLGILDSLQIGSITLKNEICCV
;
A
#
# COMPACT_ATOMS: atom_id res chain seq x y z
N VAL A 1 -12.95 -7.92 23.62
CA VAL A 1 -11.86 -6.95 23.34
C VAL A 1 -10.68 -7.68 22.71
N ILE A 2 -10.03 -8.66 23.40
CA ILE A 2 -8.81 -9.34 22.92
C ILE A 2 -8.96 -9.87 21.48
N ARG A 3 -10.06 -10.54 21.16
CA ARG A 3 -10.32 -11.05 19.81
C ARG A 3 -10.26 -9.94 18.74
N LEU A 4 -10.83 -8.76 19.03
CA LEU A 4 -10.87 -7.63 18.10
C LEU A 4 -9.48 -7.01 17.94
N ILE A 5 -8.74 -6.87 19.05
CA ILE A 5 -7.35 -6.40 19.02
C ILE A 5 -6.49 -7.36 18.17
N SER A 6 -6.55 -8.67 18.46
CA SER A 6 -5.81 -9.66 17.68
C SER A 6 -6.21 -9.63 16.18
N GLY A 7 -7.51 -9.52 15.88
CA GLY A 7 -8.01 -9.41 14.52
C GLY A 7 -7.47 -8.18 13.78
N ALA A 8 -7.40 -7.03 14.47
CA ALA A 8 -6.83 -5.80 13.90
C ALA A 8 -5.37 -5.98 13.48
N PHE A 9 -4.54 -6.56 14.36
CA PHE A 9 -3.13 -6.81 14.06
C PHE A 9 -2.93 -7.92 13.02
N LEU A 10 -3.64 -9.04 13.14
CA LEU A 10 -3.56 -10.13 12.16
C LEU A 10 -3.94 -9.64 10.76
N GLY A 11 -4.97 -8.80 10.65
CA GLY A 11 -5.36 -8.20 9.37
C GLY A 11 -4.23 -7.40 8.74
N ALA A 12 -3.58 -6.54 9.54
CA ALA A 12 -2.54 -5.64 9.04
C ALA A 12 -1.21 -6.35 8.72
N TYR A 13 -0.86 -7.42 9.44
CA TYR A 13 0.45 -8.07 9.31
C TYR A 13 0.42 -9.40 8.56
N PHE A 14 -0.74 -10.02 8.37
CA PHE A 14 -0.89 -11.30 7.69
C PHE A 14 -1.71 -11.22 6.39
N ASN A 15 -1.71 -10.04 5.77
CA ASN A 15 -2.38 -9.79 4.49
C ASN A 15 -3.88 -10.17 4.46
N ARG A 16 -4.59 -9.83 5.55
CA ARG A 16 -6.04 -9.97 5.69
C ARG A 16 -6.71 -8.61 5.94
N PRO A 17 -6.50 -7.62 5.08
CA PRO A 17 -6.85 -6.23 5.39
C PRO A 17 -8.35 -6.02 5.61
N ALA A 18 -9.22 -6.75 4.91
CA ALA A 18 -10.66 -6.64 5.10
C ALA A 18 -11.11 -7.14 6.50
N GLU A 19 -10.53 -8.25 6.97
CA GLU A 19 -10.80 -8.77 8.32
C GLU A 19 -10.27 -7.81 9.39
N GLY A 20 -9.08 -7.25 9.14
CA GLY A 20 -8.46 -6.25 10.02
C GLY A 20 -9.33 -5.00 10.17
N VAL A 21 -9.84 -4.46 9.07
CA VAL A 21 -10.75 -3.31 9.08
C VAL A 21 -12.01 -3.63 9.86
N ALA A 22 -12.67 -4.76 9.59
CA ALA A 22 -13.88 -5.14 10.29
C ALA A 22 -13.67 -5.24 11.81
N ALA A 23 -12.55 -5.83 12.24
CA ALA A 23 -12.20 -5.93 13.66
C ALA A 23 -11.94 -4.54 14.29
N ILE A 24 -11.28 -3.63 13.57
CA ILE A 24 -11.00 -2.26 14.01
C ILE A 24 -12.30 -1.46 14.12
N GLU A 25 -13.16 -1.51 13.11
CA GLU A 25 -14.45 -0.80 13.11
C GLU A 25 -15.31 -1.26 14.30
N GLU A 26 -15.41 -2.58 14.55
CA GLU A 26 -16.13 -3.11 15.70
C GLU A 26 -15.49 -2.69 17.03
N LEU A 27 -14.15 -2.68 17.12
CA LEU A 27 -13.41 -2.25 18.32
C LEU A 27 -13.69 -0.78 18.62
N LEU A 28 -13.57 0.09 17.63
CA LEU A 28 -13.79 1.52 17.79
C LEU A 28 -15.25 1.85 18.10
N ALA A 29 -16.21 1.15 17.46
CA ALA A 29 -17.64 1.34 17.73
C ALA A 29 -18.02 0.97 19.18
N LYS A 30 -17.47 -0.14 19.71
CA LYS A 30 -17.83 -0.63 21.06
C LYS A 30 -17.01 -0.01 22.18
N TYR A 31 -15.76 0.34 21.92
CA TYR A 31 -14.79 0.70 22.96
C TYR A 31 -14.05 2.01 22.68
N GLY A 32 -14.35 2.72 21.59
CA GLY A 32 -13.63 3.92 21.18
C GLY A 32 -13.52 4.99 22.27
N GLY A 33 -14.60 5.22 23.01
CA GLY A 33 -14.59 6.16 24.14
C GLY A 33 -13.70 5.76 25.33
N GLN A 34 -13.39 4.45 25.46
CA GLN A 34 -12.52 3.93 26.53
C GLN A 34 -11.06 3.86 26.10
N LEU A 35 -10.79 3.85 24.79
CA LEU A 35 -9.44 3.71 24.24
C LEU A 35 -8.63 5.02 24.34
N GLY A 36 -9.29 6.18 24.41
CA GLY A 36 -8.60 7.47 24.44
C GLY A 36 -7.59 7.58 23.28
N GLY A 37 -6.36 8.00 23.59
CA GLY A 37 -5.28 8.13 22.60
C GLY A 37 -4.89 6.82 21.90
N GLN A 38 -5.20 5.65 22.46
CA GLN A 38 -4.92 4.37 21.79
C GLN A 38 -5.78 4.18 20.52
N ALA A 39 -6.93 4.84 20.41
CA ALA A 39 -7.77 4.80 19.22
C ALA A 39 -7.02 5.28 17.97
N VAL A 40 -6.07 6.20 18.13
CA VAL A 40 -5.18 6.69 17.05
C VAL A 40 -4.44 5.54 16.37
N MET A 41 -3.85 4.64 17.16
CA MET A 41 -3.11 3.49 16.63
C MET A 41 -4.02 2.58 15.78
N TYR A 42 -5.23 2.30 16.25
CA TYR A 42 -6.17 1.45 15.49
C TYR A 42 -6.65 2.13 14.21
N ARG A 43 -6.85 3.45 14.21
CA ARG A 43 -7.16 4.19 12.98
C ARG A 43 -6.00 4.20 11.99
N MET A 44 -4.76 4.30 12.47
CA MET A 44 -3.58 4.15 11.61
C MET A 44 -3.51 2.75 10.98
N LEU A 45 -3.80 1.69 11.76
CA LEU A 45 -3.89 0.32 11.22
C LEU A 45 -5.03 0.19 10.19
N ALA A 46 -6.18 0.85 10.42
CA ALA A 46 -7.26 0.87 9.44
C ALA A 46 -6.83 1.57 8.15
N ALA A 47 -6.15 2.72 8.25
CA ALA A 47 -5.61 3.45 7.10
C ALA A 47 -4.63 2.58 6.30
N LYS A 48 -3.71 1.87 6.98
CA LYS A 48 -2.80 0.89 6.35
C LYS A 48 -3.56 -0.22 5.63
N ASN A 49 -4.57 -0.81 6.26
CA ASN A 49 -5.40 -1.84 5.64
C ASN A 49 -6.18 -1.31 4.42
N PHE A 50 -6.70 -0.07 4.49
CA PHE A 50 -7.35 0.57 3.35
C PHE A 50 -6.38 0.85 2.20
N ALA A 51 -5.14 1.24 2.49
CA ALA A 51 -4.08 1.36 1.48
C ALA A 51 -3.81 0.03 0.79
N SER A 52 -3.66 -1.08 1.55
CA SER A 52 -3.45 -2.43 0.99
C SER A 52 -4.61 -2.89 0.11
N MET A 53 -5.84 -2.46 0.41
CA MET A 53 -7.03 -2.69 -0.42
C MET A 53 -7.21 -1.65 -1.54
N ARG A 54 -6.31 -0.68 -1.66
CA ARG A 54 -6.42 0.48 -2.59
C ARG A 54 -7.72 1.27 -2.41
N ALA A 55 -8.28 1.23 -1.20
CA ALA A 55 -9.51 1.93 -0.83
C ALA A 55 -9.21 3.37 -0.36
N TYR A 56 -8.57 4.17 -1.20
CA TYR A 56 -8.01 5.48 -0.86
C TYR A 56 -9.07 6.49 -0.38
N ALA A 57 -10.30 6.40 -0.85
CA ALA A 57 -11.40 7.23 -0.36
C ALA A 57 -11.74 6.94 1.12
N LYS A 58 -11.65 5.67 1.54
CA LYS A 58 -11.83 5.29 2.95
C LYS A 58 -10.64 5.73 3.81
N MET A 59 -9.43 5.61 3.27
CA MET A 59 -8.21 6.12 3.91
C MET A 59 -8.27 7.64 4.11
N ASP A 60 -8.75 8.42 3.12
CA ASP A 60 -9.02 9.86 3.24
C ASP A 60 -9.96 10.15 4.42
N SER A 61 -11.08 9.42 4.51
CA SER A 61 -12.05 9.59 5.59
C SER A 61 -11.42 9.35 6.97
N VAL A 62 -10.58 8.31 7.09
CA VAL A 62 -9.88 8.01 8.36
C VAL A 62 -8.93 9.14 8.73
N PHE A 63 -8.07 9.58 7.81
CA PHE A 63 -7.11 10.66 8.09
C PHE A 63 -7.79 12.00 8.36
N THR A 64 -8.86 12.32 7.63
CA THR A 64 -9.67 13.52 7.88
C THR A 64 -10.28 13.47 9.28
N TYR A 65 -10.84 12.33 9.69
CA TYR A 65 -11.36 12.13 11.04
C TYR A 65 -10.26 12.33 12.11
N MET A 66 -9.10 11.72 11.92
CA MET A 66 -7.99 11.80 12.88
C MET A 66 -7.52 13.24 13.07
N LEU A 67 -7.38 14.01 12.00
CA LEU A 67 -6.96 15.41 12.08
C LEU A 67 -8.02 16.28 12.78
N ALA A 68 -9.31 15.96 12.63
CA ALA A 68 -10.40 16.73 13.21
C ALA A 68 -10.68 16.37 14.67
N TYR A 69 -10.67 15.08 15.02
CA TYR A 69 -11.19 14.61 16.31
C TYR A 69 -10.13 13.98 17.21
N ASP A 70 -9.06 13.42 16.65
CA ASP A 70 -7.96 12.88 17.46
C ASP A 70 -6.85 13.91 17.73
N ALA A 71 -7.00 15.13 17.26
CA ALA A 71 -6.00 16.20 17.38
C ALA A 71 -5.37 16.34 18.79
N PRO A 72 -6.13 16.19 19.90
CA PRO A 72 -5.56 16.25 21.26
C PRO A 72 -4.56 15.14 21.58
N TYR A 73 -4.58 14.03 20.84
CA TYR A 73 -3.72 12.86 21.04
C TYR A 73 -2.58 12.76 20.04
N LEU A 74 -2.49 13.73 19.10
CA LEU A 74 -1.46 13.75 18.06
C LEU A 74 -0.35 14.72 18.44
N ASP A 75 0.89 14.25 18.44
CA ASP A 75 2.03 15.15 18.43
C ASP A 75 2.19 15.81 17.04
N ASP A 76 3.03 16.84 16.96
CA ASP A 76 3.23 17.62 15.74
C ASP A 76 3.79 16.77 14.59
N GLN A 77 4.65 15.80 14.89
CA GLN A 77 5.24 14.94 13.87
C GLN A 77 4.18 13.99 13.29
N THR A 78 3.40 13.35 14.13
CA THR A 78 2.30 12.46 13.71
C THR A 78 1.25 13.24 12.93
N ARG A 79 0.87 14.43 13.38
CA ARG A 79 -0.07 15.31 12.67
C ARG A 79 0.41 15.66 11.27
N LYS A 80 1.69 16.05 11.12
CA LYS A 80 2.30 16.32 9.80
C LYS A 80 2.32 15.08 8.92
N GLY A 81 2.64 13.92 9.49
CA GLY A 81 2.62 12.64 8.77
C GLY A 81 1.23 12.30 8.24
N ILE A 82 0.18 12.43 9.07
CA ILE A 82 -1.21 12.19 8.66
C ILE A 82 -1.64 13.18 7.58
N ALA A 83 -1.31 14.47 7.71
CA ALA A 83 -1.64 15.49 6.71
C ALA A 83 -0.97 15.20 5.35
N SER A 84 0.30 14.80 5.38
CA SER A 84 1.03 14.38 4.17
C SER A 84 0.41 13.12 3.55
N GLY A 85 0.08 12.11 4.36
CA GLY A 85 -0.60 10.90 3.91
C GLY A 85 -1.98 11.19 3.30
N LEU A 86 -2.73 12.14 3.88
CA LEU A 86 -4.02 12.60 3.36
C LEU A 86 -3.87 13.25 1.98
N GLU A 87 -2.87 14.11 1.80
CA GLU A 87 -2.57 14.72 0.50
C GLU A 87 -2.22 13.66 -0.54
N GLN A 88 -1.36 12.71 -0.16
CA GLN A 88 -0.94 11.62 -1.03
C GLN A 88 -2.12 10.72 -1.43
N CYS A 89 -2.96 10.28 -0.49
CA CYS A 89 -4.08 9.43 -0.83
C CYS A 89 -5.10 10.14 -1.75
N ARG A 90 -5.29 11.46 -1.61
CA ARG A 90 -6.12 12.26 -2.52
C ARG A 90 -5.55 12.36 -3.93
N LYS A 91 -4.23 12.44 -4.07
CA LYS A 91 -3.56 12.37 -5.37
C LYS A 91 -3.77 11.01 -6.01
N ILE A 92 -3.49 9.93 -5.26
CA ILE A 92 -3.63 8.55 -5.75
C ILE A 92 -5.09 8.23 -6.11
N ALA A 93 -6.06 8.67 -5.32
CA ALA A 93 -7.47 8.43 -5.59
C ALA A 93 -7.99 8.99 -6.93
N ARG A 94 -7.26 9.94 -7.53
CA ARG A 94 -7.59 10.54 -8.83
C ARG A 94 -6.95 9.80 -10.01
N LEU A 95 -6.04 8.87 -9.74
CA LEU A 95 -5.35 8.09 -10.76
C LEU A 95 -6.25 6.97 -11.28
N PRO A 96 -5.95 6.44 -12.48
CA PRO A 96 -6.57 5.21 -12.94
C PRO A 96 -6.39 4.10 -11.91
N ARG A 97 -7.45 3.34 -11.67
CA ARG A 97 -7.36 2.21 -10.74
C ARG A 97 -6.43 1.14 -11.33
N THR A 98 -5.65 0.51 -10.46
CA THR A 98 -4.95 -0.70 -10.87
C THR A 98 -5.97 -1.77 -11.19
N GLU A 99 -5.84 -2.33 -12.38
CA GLU A 99 -6.63 -3.45 -12.87
C GLU A 99 -5.80 -4.72 -12.79
N VAL A 100 -6.34 -5.75 -12.17
CA VAL A 100 -5.71 -7.07 -12.07
C VAL A 100 -6.34 -7.98 -13.10
N ILE A 101 -5.54 -8.43 -14.07
CA ILE A 101 -5.95 -9.37 -15.10
C ILE A 101 -5.22 -10.69 -14.82
N ASP A 102 -5.97 -11.70 -14.42
CA ASP A 102 -5.45 -13.06 -14.26
C ASP A 102 -5.82 -13.88 -15.50
N ARG A 103 -4.80 -14.40 -16.17
CA ARG A 103 -4.94 -15.29 -17.33
C ARG A 103 -4.66 -16.76 -16.99
N SER A 104 -4.60 -17.10 -15.70
CA SER A 104 -4.53 -18.50 -15.32
C SER A 104 -5.80 -19.24 -15.79
N ARG A 105 -5.64 -20.51 -16.11
CA ARG A 105 -6.80 -21.35 -16.43
C ARG A 105 -7.62 -21.55 -15.16
N GLU A 106 -8.95 -21.51 -15.26
CA GLU A 106 -9.85 -21.83 -14.14
C GLU A 106 -9.40 -23.14 -13.48
N GLY A 107 -9.20 -23.12 -12.16
CA GLY A 107 -8.79 -24.26 -11.35
C GLY A 107 -7.30 -24.59 -11.34
N SER A 108 -6.45 -23.85 -12.07
CA SER A 108 -5.00 -24.02 -12.03
C SER A 108 -4.35 -22.75 -11.52
N PRO A 109 -3.71 -22.76 -10.35
CA PRO A 109 -2.96 -21.59 -9.87
C PRO A 109 -1.87 -21.22 -10.88
N GLY A 110 -1.76 -19.94 -11.19
CA GLY A 110 -0.64 -19.44 -11.98
C GLY A 110 0.67 -19.70 -11.22
N THR A 111 1.67 -20.23 -11.93
CA THR A 111 3.00 -20.44 -11.36
C THR A 111 4.01 -19.52 -12.04
N VAL A 112 5.00 -19.05 -11.26
CA VAL A 112 6.13 -18.30 -11.76
C VAL A 112 7.42 -18.96 -11.24
N GLY A 113 8.41 -19.14 -12.14
CA GLY A 113 9.73 -19.60 -11.74
C GLY A 113 10.45 -18.53 -10.93
N MET A 114 11.06 -18.93 -9.83
CA MET A 114 11.89 -18.07 -9.00
C MET A 114 13.30 -18.64 -8.88
N GLU A 115 14.28 -17.76 -8.82
CA GLU A 115 15.68 -18.07 -8.58
C GLU A 115 16.05 -17.60 -7.17
N LEU A 116 16.80 -18.42 -6.42
CA LEU A 116 17.34 -18.04 -5.11
C LEU A 116 18.82 -17.69 -5.30
N GLU A 117 19.17 -16.40 -5.08
CA GLU A 117 20.55 -15.91 -5.12
C GLU A 117 20.84 -15.13 -3.84
N ASP A 118 21.92 -15.47 -3.16
CA ASP A 118 22.37 -14.81 -1.91
C ASP A 118 21.27 -14.68 -0.83
N GLY A 119 20.34 -15.64 -0.78
CA GLY A 119 19.23 -15.65 0.17
C GLY A 119 18.04 -14.79 -0.25
N LEU A 120 18.05 -14.22 -1.45
CA LEU A 120 16.99 -13.39 -2.01
C LEU A 120 16.30 -14.10 -3.18
N PHE A 121 14.99 -13.93 -3.28
CA PHE A 121 14.21 -14.50 -4.37
C PHE A 121 14.09 -13.51 -5.53
N TYR A 122 14.41 -13.99 -6.73
CA TYR A 122 14.26 -13.24 -7.97
C TYR A 122 13.30 -13.95 -8.90
N LEU A 123 12.59 -13.18 -9.71
CA LEU A 123 11.75 -13.66 -10.80
C LEU A 123 11.90 -12.76 -12.02
N ASN A 124 11.52 -13.27 -13.18
CA ASN A 124 11.42 -12.43 -14.37
C ASN A 124 10.03 -11.83 -14.46
N ALA A 125 9.93 -10.51 -14.30
CA ALA A 125 8.70 -9.76 -14.46
C ALA A 125 8.70 -8.98 -15.78
N GLY A 126 7.53 -8.83 -16.38
CA GLY A 126 7.33 -8.04 -17.60
C GLY A 126 6.91 -6.61 -17.25
N TYR A 127 7.76 -5.64 -17.52
CA TYR A 127 7.48 -4.21 -17.35
C TYR A 127 7.16 -3.60 -18.71
N CYS A 128 5.90 -3.26 -18.96
CA CYS A 128 5.45 -2.74 -20.25
C CYS A 128 5.93 -3.60 -21.44
N GLY A 129 5.96 -4.93 -21.27
CA GLY A 129 6.44 -5.89 -22.28
C GLY A 129 7.96 -6.19 -22.25
N LYS A 130 8.76 -5.46 -21.47
CA LYS A 130 10.18 -5.72 -21.27
C LYS A 130 10.38 -6.69 -20.11
N SER A 131 11.08 -7.78 -20.31
CA SER A 131 11.43 -8.74 -19.24
C SER A 131 12.61 -8.22 -18.42
N VAL A 132 12.42 -8.13 -17.09
CA VAL A 132 13.43 -7.65 -16.14
C VAL A 132 13.53 -8.62 -14.98
N LYS A 133 14.77 -8.99 -14.60
CA LYS A 133 15.03 -9.76 -13.38
C LYS A 133 14.72 -8.89 -12.17
N THR A 134 13.75 -9.30 -11.39
CA THR A 134 13.14 -8.51 -10.32
C THR A 134 13.26 -9.23 -8.99
N LEU A 135 13.73 -8.52 -7.97
CA LEU A 135 13.72 -8.99 -6.59
C LEU A 135 12.27 -9.05 -6.07
N LEU A 136 11.88 -10.18 -5.50
CA LEU A 136 10.62 -10.31 -4.79
C LEU A 136 10.81 -9.90 -3.33
N ASP A 137 10.41 -8.67 -3.00
CA ASP A 137 10.38 -8.15 -1.63
C ASP A 137 8.95 -8.15 -1.09
N ILE A 138 8.63 -9.11 -0.23
CA ILE A 138 7.29 -9.24 0.39
C ILE A 138 7.02 -8.15 1.45
N GLY A 139 8.01 -7.36 1.83
CA GLY A 139 7.89 -6.22 2.75
C GLY A 139 7.68 -4.89 2.05
N ALA A 140 7.88 -4.81 0.73
CA ALA A 140 7.71 -3.59 -0.04
C ALA A 140 6.23 -3.22 -0.20
N GLU A 141 5.91 -1.94 -0.01
CA GLU A 141 4.55 -1.41 -0.25
C GLU A 141 4.32 -1.07 -1.73
N TYR A 142 5.38 -0.80 -2.47
CA TYR A 142 5.35 -0.40 -3.88
C TYR A 142 6.38 -1.17 -4.69
N THR A 143 6.07 -1.41 -5.95
CA THR A 143 7.07 -1.80 -6.94
C THR A 143 8.08 -0.68 -7.08
N SER A 144 9.38 -0.97 -6.94
CA SER A 144 10.44 0.03 -7.10
C SER A 144 11.26 -0.28 -8.34
N ILE A 145 11.54 0.75 -9.12
CA ILE A 145 12.38 0.69 -10.33
C ILE A 145 13.38 1.85 -10.30
N ASP A 146 14.53 1.67 -10.94
CA ASP A 146 15.50 2.75 -11.05
C ASP A 146 15.05 3.80 -12.09
N GLN A 147 15.67 5.00 -12.01
CA GLN A 147 15.33 6.11 -12.90
C GLN A 147 15.56 5.77 -14.38
N SER A 148 16.61 4.99 -14.69
CA SER A 148 16.94 4.63 -16.07
C SER A 148 15.85 3.75 -16.68
N LEU A 149 15.39 2.75 -15.93
CA LEU A 149 14.28 1.89 -16.36
C LEU A 149 12.96 2.68 -16.45
N ALA A 150 12.71 3.60 -15.51
CA ALA A 150 11.52 4.44 -15.54
C ALA A 150 11.48 5.33 -16.80
N ASP A 151 12.62 5.93 -17.16
CA ASP A 151 12.75 6.76 -18.37
C ASP A 151 12.55 5.93 -19.64
N GLU A 152 13.16 4.74 -19.72
CA GLU A 152 13.01 3.82 -20.85
C GLU A 152 11.55 3.37 -21.03
N LEU A 153 10.85 3.09 -19.94
CA LEU A 153 9.45 2.63 -19.97
C LEU A 153 8.44 3.78 -20.13
N GLY A 154 8.89 5.03 -20.09
CA GLY A 154 8.02 6.20 -20.16
C GLY A 154 7.07 6.33 -18.96
N VAL A 155 7.54 5.99 -17.75
CA VAL A 155 6.73 6.04 -16.53
C VAL A 155 6.23 7.46 -16.27
N ARG A 156 4.92 7.59 -16.10
CA ARG A 156 4.29 8.89 -15.83
C ARG A 156 4.40 9.24 -14.36
N ILE A 157 5.29 10.19 -14.03
CA ILE A 157 5.45 10.67 -12.66
C ILE A 157 4.28 11.58 -12.29
N PHE A 158 3.62 11.33 -11.15
CA PHE A 158 2.55 12.15 -10.61
C PHE A 158 2.91 12.83 -9.30
N GLN A 159 3.99 12.40 -8.68
CA GLN A 159 4.56 13.01 -7.47
C GLN A 159 6.08 12.96 -7.51
N ASP A 160 6.72 14.14 -7.62
CA ASP A 160 8.17 14.26 -7.82
C ASP A 160 8.98 14.04 -6.55
N SER A 161 8.38 14.11 -5.37
CA SER A 161 9.10 13.97 -4.12
C SER A 161 8.21 13.39 -3.04
N LEU A 162 8.44 12.13 -2.70
CA LEU A 162 7.93 11.46 -1.52
C LEU A 162 9.09 11.23 -0.57
N ARG A 163 9.01 11.82 0.62
CA ARG A 163 10.04 11.62 1.63
C ARG A 163 9.88 10.26 2.28
N MET A 164 10.84 9.37 2.08
CA MET A 164 10.87 8.04 2.68
C MET A 164 11.66 8.01 3.99
N SER A 165 12.71 8.83 4.10
CA SER A 165 13.52 9.00 5.29
C SER A 165 14.07 10.44 5.34
N PRO A 166 14.76 10.86 6.43
CA PRO A 166 15.40 12.17 6.49
C PRO A 166 16.34 12.48 5.33
N ALA A 167 16.92 11.44 4.71
CA ALA A 167 17.95 11.58 3.67
C ALA A 167 17.51 10.99 2.30
N SER A 168 16.29 10.41 2.17
CA SER A 168 15.87 9.80 0.91
C SER A 168 14.50 10.28 0.45
N TYR A 169 14.43 10.57 -0.84
CA TYR A 169 13.22 10.94 -1.54
C TYR A 169 13.03 9.98 -2.71
N MET A 170 11.80 9.64 -2.98
CA MET A 170 11.39 8.83 -4.13
C MET A 170 10.33 9.58 -4.91
N LYS A 171 10.21 9.30 -6.19
CA LYS A 171 9.11 9.76 -7.01
C LYS A 171 8.05 8.67 -7.06
N LEU A 172 6.80 9.05 -7.20
CA LEU A 172 5.72 8.11 -7.49
C LEU A 172 5.28 8.27 -8.94
N GLY A 173 5.20 7.15 -9.63
CA GLY A 173 4.77 7.07 -11.00
C GLY A 173 3.71 6.00 -11.23
N ILE A 174 3.20 5.96 -12.44
CA ILE A 174 2.28 4.93 -12.92
C ILE A 174 2.99 4.14 -14.00
N LEU A 175 3.11 2.84 -13.77
CA LEU A 175 3.55 1.85 -14.72
C LEU A 175 2.33 1.33 -15.49
N ASP A 176 2.34 1.41 -16.81
CA ASP A 176 1.18 1.02 -17.62
C ASP A 176 0.84 -0.46 -17.47
N SER A 177 1.87 -1.32 -17.37
CA SER A 177 1.66 -2.74 -17.05
C SER A 177 2.85 -3.39 -16.36
N LEU A 178 2.55 -4.26 -15.39
CA LEU A 178 3.48 -5.18 -14.74
C LEU A 178 2.92 -6.59 -14.84
N GLN A 179 3.67 -7.50 -15.45
CA GLN A 179 3.28 -8.90 -15.61
C GLN A 179 4.14 -9.81 -14.74
N ILE A 180 3.49 -10.66 -13.96
CA ILE A 180 4.14 -11.71 -13.14
C ILE A 180 3.43 -13.02 -13.44
N GLY A 181 4.09 -13.90 -14.21
CA GLY A 181 3.48 -15.14 -14.68
C GLY A 181 2.19 -14.87 -15.49
N SER A 182 1.06 -15.42 -15.06
CA SER A 182 -0.25 -15.23 -15.68
C SER A 182 -0.97 -13.94 -15.27
N ILE A 183 -0.46 -13.26 -14.24
CA ILE A 183 -1.09 -12.06 -13.68
C ILE A 183 -0.51 -10.82 -14.34
N THR A 184 -1.36 -9.93 -14.81
CA THR A 184 -0.99 -8.60 -15.30
C THR A 184 -1.67 -7.54 -14.45
N LEU A 185 -0.89 -6.64 -13.90
CA LEU A 185 -1.36 -5.42 -13.22
C LEU A 185 -1.27 -4.27 -14.22
N LYS A 186 -2.38 -3.59 -14.49
CA LYS A 186 -2.39 -2.35 -15.27
C LYS A 186 -2.50 -1.14 -14.35
N ASN A 187 -1.92 -0.02 -14.77
CA ASN A 187 -1.88 1.22 -13.99
C ASN A 187 -1.29 0.99 -12.58
N GLU A 188 -0.20 0.25 -12.49
CA GLU A 188 0.46 -0.05 -11.23
C GLU A 188 1.22 1.16 -10.71
N ILE A 189 1.03 1.50 -9.44
CA ILE A 189 1.81 2.57 -8.80
C ILE A 189 3.19 2.04 -8.48
N CYS A 190 4.21 2.77 -8.89
CA CYS A 190 5.61 2.43 -8.63
C CYS A 190 6.38 3.59 -8.02
N CYS A 191 7.46 3.26 -7.30
CA CYS A 191 8.49 4.18 -6.85
C CYS A 191 9.63 4.24 -7.87
N VAL A 192 10.17 5.44 -8.07
CA VAL A 192 11.32 5.73 -8.95
C VAL A 192 12.39 6.48 -8.16
#